data_c49d266182675f55921142e78720e1e3
#
_entry.id   c49d266182675f55921142e78720e1e3
#
_cell.length_a   1.000
_cell.length_b   1.000
_cell.length_c   1.000
_cell.angle_alpha   90.00
_cell.angle_beta   90.00
_cell.angle_gamma   90.00
#
_symmetry.space_group_name_H-M   'P 1'
#
loop_
_entity.id
_entity.type
_entity.pdbx_description
1 polymer ?
#
loop_
_entity_poly.entity_id
_entity_poly.type
_entity_poly.pdbx_seq_one_letter_code
_entity_poly.pdbx_strand_id
1 'polypeptide(L)'
;YKTEAGIEAYTEYVDSLKDRTGAAKIRMCVTRAELGNFGDHKNIGHGIIELRINYGPGYRVYIGLQGKELIILLCAGDKNSQKKDVKKAMVYWDEFKANL
;
A
#
# COMPACT_ATOMS: atom_id res chain seq x y z
N TYR A 1 -0.73 4.01 7.88
CA TYR A 1 0.41 3.77 8.76
C TYR A 1 1.25 5.02 8.91
N LYS A 2 1.59 5.34 10.12
CA LYS A 2 2.52 6.43 10.44
C LYS A 2 3.87 5.84 10.78
N THR A 3 4.93 6.32 10.11
CA THR A 3 6.31 6.00 10.48
C THR A 3 6.64 6.72 11.79
N GLU A 4 7.82 6.43 12.37
CA GLU A 4 8.30 7.14 13.56
C GLU A 4 8.42 8.65 13.32
N ALA A 5 8.62 9.07 12.08
CA ALA A 5 8.66 10.49 11.73
C ALA A 5 7.26 11.11 11.59
N GLY A 6 6.20 10.37 11.83
CA GLY A 6 4.83 10.86 11.71
C GLY A 6 4.32 10.96 10.28
N ILE A 7 5.03 10.35 9.35
CA ILE A 7 4.67 10.38 7.93
C ILE A 7 3.71 9.23 7.61
N GLU A 8 2.60 9.56 6.96
CA GLU A 8 1.69 8.57 6.40
C GLU A 8 1.98 8.44 4.91
N ALA A 9 2.90 7.54 4.57
CA ALA A 9 3.41 7.41 3.20
C ALA A 9 2.30 7.17 2.18
N TYR A 10 1.32 6.34 2.51
CA TYR A 10 0.18 6.09 1.62
C TYR A 10 -0.63 7.36 1.39
N THR A 11 -1.05 8.01 2.48
CA THR A 11 -1.89 9.21 2.42
C THR A 11 -1.18 10.33 1.67
N GLU A 12 0.09 10.55 1.98
CA GLU A 12 0.90 11.56 1.33
C GLU A 12 1.00 11.31 -0.18
N TYR A 13 1.22 10.07 -0.59
CA TYR A 13 1.30 9.73 -2.00
C TYR A 13 -0.02 10.02 -2.70
N VAL A 14 -1.13 9.51 -2.16
CA VAL A 14 -2.46 9.66 -2.79
C VAL A 14 -2.89 11.12 -2.84
N ASP A 15 -2.66 11.86 -1.77
CA ASP A 15 -3.05 13.28 -1.71
C ASP A 15 -2.22 14.15 -2.67
N SER A 16 -0.98 13.73 -2.96
CA SER A 16 -0.10 14.48 -3.87
C SER A 16 -0.35 14.18 -5.34
N LEU A 17 -1.13 13.13 -5.66
CA LEU A 17 -1.39 12.77 -7.04
C LEU A 17 -2.23 13.82 -7.76
N LYS A 18 -1.74 14.30 -8.90
CA LYS A 18 -2.49 15.18 -9.79
C LYS A 18 -3.59 14.42 -10.53
N ASP A 19 -3.38 13.13 -10.74
CA ASP A 19 -4.36 12.22 -11.36
C ASP A 19 -5.47 11.91 -10.36
N ARG A 20 -6.54 12.70 -10.41
CA ARG A 20 -7.65 12.57 -9.46
C ARG A 20 -8.43 11.27 -9.65
N THR A 21 -8.57 10.82 -10.90
CA THR A 21 -9.22 9.54 -11.19
C THR A 21 -8.40 8.38 -10.64
N GLY A 22 -7.08 8.44 -10.82
CA GLY A 22 -6.17 7.44 -10.26
C GLY A 22 -6.25 7.38 -8.74
N ALA A 23 -6.26 8.55 -8.09
CA ALA A 23 -6.40 8.63 -6.63
C ALA A 23 -7.70 7.98 -6.14
N ALA A 24 -8.82 8.23 -6.85
CA ALA A 24 -10.11 7.62 -6.51
C ALA A 24 -10.07 6.10 -6.66
N LYS A 25 -9.43 5.60 -7.71
CA LYS A 25 -9.30 4.15 -7.93
C LYS A 25 -8.44 3.49 -6.86
N ILE A 26 -7.37 4.16 -6.42
CA ILE A 26 -6.54 3.67 -5.32
C ILE A 26 -7.36 3.56 -4.04
N ARG A 27 -8.10 4.60 -3.67
CA ARG A 27 -8.94 4.60 -2.47
C ARG A 27 -9.99 3.50 -2.51
N MET A 28 -10.62 3.30 -3.67
CA MET A 28 -11.61 2.24 -3.85
C MET A 28 -10.98 0.85 -3.67
N CYS A 29 -9.79 0.65 -4.20
CA CYS A 29 -9.04 -0.59 -4.05
C CYS A 29 -8.78 -0.91 -2.56
N VAL A 30 -8.37 0.09 -1.79
CA VAL A 30 -8.11 -0.04 -0.36
C VAL A 30 -9.41 -0.36 0.38
N THR A 31 -10.50 0.30 0.06
CA THR A 31 -11.81 0.03 0.67
C THR A 31 -12.23 -1.43 0.46
N ARG A 32 -12.05 -1.95 -0.75
CA ARG A 32 -12.34 -3.35 -1.05
C ARG A 32 -11.43 -4.30 -0.26
N ALA A 33 -10.16 -3.95 -0.13
CA ALA A 33 -9.20 -4.76 0.61
C ALA A 33 -9.56 -4.83 2.10
N GLU A 34 -10.07 -3.75 2.67
CA GLU A 34 -10.56 -3.72 4.04
C GLU A 34 -11.71 -4.69 4.27
N LEU A 35 -12.47 -4.97 3.21
CA LEU A 35 -13.58 -5.94 3.24
C LEU A 35 -13.14 -7.36 2.86
N GLY A 36 -11.84 -7.58 2.71
CA GLY A 36 -11.28 -8.89 2.36
C GLY A 36 -11.16 -9.18 0.88
N ASN A 37 -11.52 -8.24 0.01
CA ASN A 37 -11.39 -8.39 -1.44
C ASN A 37 -10.14 -7.66 -1.93
N PHE A 38 -9.09 -8.42 -2.19
CA PHE A 38 -7.80 -7.87 -2.63
C PHE A 38 -7.70 -7.64 -4.14
N GLY A 39 -8.67 -8.13 -4.92
CA GLY A 39 -8.64 -7.98 -6.37
C GLY A 39 -7.35 -8.52 -6.97
N ASP A 40 -6.80 -7.80 -7.95
CA ASP A 40 -5.51 -8.13 -8.55
C ASP A 40 -4.39 -7.79 -7.56
N HIS A 41 -3.68 -8.81 -7.08
CA HIS A 41 -2.67 -8.63 -6.04
C HIS A 41 -1.57 -9.68 -6.15
N LYS A 42 -0.48 -9.43 -5.44
CA LYS A 42 0.62 -10.37 -5.33
C LYS A 42 1.11 -10.41 -3.88
N ASN A 43 1.31 -11.61 -3.36
CA ASN A 43 1.96 -11.78 -2.06
C ASN A 43 3.46 -11.65 -2.26
N ILE A 44 4.09 -10.63 -1.65
CA ILE A 44 5.52 -10.38 -1.81
C ILE A 44 6.35 -10.91 -0.62
N GLY A 45 5.71 -11.68 0.26
CA GLY A 45 6.37 -12.27 1.42
C GLY A 45 6.26 -11.40 2.65
N HIS A 46 6.72 -11.90 3.79
CA HIS A 46 6.77 -11.21 5.08
C HIS A 46 5.41 -10.75 5.62
N GLY A 47 4.31 -11.20 5.03
CA GLY A 47 2.97 -10.73 5.40
C GLY A 47 2.56 -9.47 4.67
N ILE A 48 3.22 -9.14 3.57
CA ILE A 48 2.92 -7.97 2.74
C ILE A 48 2.26 -8.38 1.44
N ILE A 49 1.18 -7.68 1.10
CA ILE A 49 0.47 -7.85 -0.17
C ILE A 49 0.64 -6.58 -1.00
N GLU A 50 0.95 -6.76 -2.28
CA GLU A 50 0.97 -5.68 -3.26
C GLU A 50 -0.37 -5.69 -4.00
N LEU A 51 -1.20 -4.67 -3.76
CA LEU A 51 -2.44 -4.47 -4.50
C LEU A 51 -2.12 -3.75 -5.79
N ARG A 52 -2.68 -4.23 -6.90
CA ARG A 52 -2.40 -3.70 -8.24
C ARG A 52 -3.62 -3.03 -8.83
N ILE A 53 -3.46 -1.82 -9.30
CA ILE A 53 -4.52 -1.05 -9.96
C ILE A 53 -4.12 -0.88 -11.43
N ASN A 54 -4.84 -1.57 -12.33
CA ASN A 54 -4.56 -1.55 -13.77
C ASN A 54 -5.14 -0.29 -14.42
N TYR A 55 -4.57 0.85 -14.07
CA TYR A 55 -4.99 2.15 -14.58
C TYR A 55 -3.79 3.09 -14.61
N GLY A 56 -3.71 3.92 -15.64
CA GLY A 56 -2.62 4.89 -15.77
C GLY A 56 -1.24 4.24 -15.74
N PRO A 57 -0.33 4.72 -14.90
CA PRO A 57 1.04 4.18 -14.84
C PRO A 57 1.13 2.83 -14.12
N GLY A 58 0.01 2.24 -13.71
CA GLY A 58 -0.01 1.00 -12.94
C GLY A 58 0.24 1.26 -11.46
N TYR A 59 -0.76 1.84 -10.79
CA TYR A 59 -0.64 2.16 -9.37
C TYR A 59 -0.59 0.89 -8.52
N ARG A 60 0.09 0.99 -7.40
CA ARG A 60 0.29 -0.11 -6.46
C ARG A 60 0.15 0.38 -5.04
N VAL A 61 -0.45 -0.46 -4.18
CA VAL A 61 -0.58 -0.18 -2.75
C VAL A 61 -0.02 -1.37 -1.99
N TYR A 62 0.79 -1.11 -0.99
CA TYR A 62 1.41 -2.16 -0.17
C TYR A 62 0.76 -2.16 1.20
N ILE A 63 0.25 -3.33 1.59
CA ILE A 63 -0.47 -3.51 2.85
C ILE A 63 0.17 -4.64 3.65
N GLY A 64 0.16 -4.50 4.97
CA GLY A 64 0.54 -5.56 5.88
C GLY A 64 -0.70 -6.31 6.35
N LEU A 65 -0.61 -7.64 6.36
CA LEU A 65 -1.71 -8.51 6.77
C LEU A 65 -1.34 -9.28 8.04
N GLN A 66 -2.36 -9.51 8.86
CA GLN A 66 -2.31 -10.54 9.90
C GLN A 66 -3.43 -11.53 9.60
N GLY A 67 -3.05 -12.78 9.27
CA GLY A 67 -4.01 -13.73 8.74
C GLY A 67 -4.54 -13.24 7.40
N LYS A 68 -5.86 -13.03 7.30
CA LYS A 68 -6.50 -12.53 6.10
C LYS A 68 -7.00 -11.09 6.25
N GLU A 69 -6.69 -10.45 7.38
CA GLU A 69 -7.15 -9.10 7.65
C GLU A 69 -6.10 -8.06 7.30
N LEU A 70 -6.52 -6.98 6.64
CA LEU A 70 -5.68 -5.83 6.43
C LEU A 70 -5.43 -5.16 7.78
N ILE A 71 -4.17 -5.08 8.17
CA ILE A 71 -3.76 -4.46 9.43
C ILE A 71 -3.34 -3.02 9.19
N ILE A 72 -2.60 -2.76 8.12
CA ILE A 72 -1.95 -1.47 7.95
C ILE A 72 -1.61 -1.20 6.49
N LEU A 73 -1.79 0.07 6.09
CA LEU A 73 -1.31 0.58 4.82
C LEU A 73 0.15 1.01 5.00
N LEU A 74 1.03 0.49 4.18
CA LEU A 74 2.47 0.75 4.31
C LEU A 74 2.93 1.89 3.41
N CYS A 75 2.61 1.82 2.13
CA CYS A 75 2.93 2.87 1.17
C CYS A 75 2.21 2.61 -0.14
N ALA A 76 2.34 3.55 -1.07
CA ALA A 76 1.78 3.45 -2.40
C ALA A 76 2.77 4.02 -3.41
N GLY A 77 2.61 3.64 -4.66
CA GLY A 77 3.44 4.11 -5.75
C GLY A 77 2.89 3.62 -7.07
N ASP A 78 3.74 3.53 -8.08
CA ASP A 78 3.37 3.02 -9.39
C ASP A 78 4.39 1.97 -9.85
N LYS A 79 4.20 1.49 -11.08
CA LYS A 79 5.06 0.45 -11.64
C LYS A 79 6.52 0.90 -11.73
N ASN A 80 6.78 2.18 -11.97
CA ASN A 80 8.15 2.70 -12.10
C ASN A 80 8.89 2.75 -10.77
N SER A 81 8.19 2.94 -9.67
CA SER A 81 8.79 2.99 -8.33
C SER A 81 8.70 1.67 -7.57
N GLN A 82 8.24 0.60 -8.22
CA GLN A 82 7.93 -0.67 -7.56
C GLN A 82 9.07 -1.22 -6.69
N LYS A 83 10.27 -1.31 -7.22
CA LYS A 83 11.41 -1.87 -6.47
C LYS A 83 11.72 -1.07 -5.20
N LYS A 84 11.70 0.24 -5.32
CA LYS A 84 11.93 1.16 -4.22
C LYS A 84 10.82 1.06 -3.19
N ASP A 85 9.58 0.98 -3.65
CA ASP A 85 8.40 0.93 -2.77
C ASP A 85 8.32 -0.39 -2.01
N VAL A 86 8.70 -1.51 -2.63
CA VAL A 86 8.76 -2.81 -1.95
C VAL A 86 9.73 -2.75 -0.77
N LYS A 87 10.92 -2.18 -0.97
CA LYS A 87 11.89 -2.02 0.12
C LYS A 87 11.36 -1.14 1.23
N LYS A 88 10.72 -0.04 0.87
CA LYS A 88 10.11 0.90 1.82
C LYS A 88 9.01 0.19 2.62
N ALA A 89 8.16 -0.60 1.95
CA ALA A 89 7.10 -1.35 2.62
C ALA A 89 7.66 -2.32 3.65
N MET A 90 8.75 -3.02 3.32
CA MET A 90 9.39 -3.95 4.24
C MET A 90 9.91 -3.24 5.49
N VAL A 91 10.56 -2.08 5.32
CA VAL A 91 11.07 -1.29 6.44
C VAL A 91 9.93 -0.84 7.34
N TYR A 92 8.86 -0.29 6.79
CA TYR A 92 7.71 0.18 7.55
C TYR A 92 7.00 -0.97 8.28
N TRP A 93 6.90 -2.12 7.62
CA TRP A 93 6.27 -3.30 8.22
C TRP A 93 7.08 -3.83 9.41
N ASP A 94 8.40 -3.87 9.26
CA ASP A 94 9.30 -4.30 10.35
C ASP A 94 9.23 -3.33 11.54
N GLU A 95 9.21 -2.01 11.27
CA GLU A 95 9.03 -1.00 12.31
C GLU A 95 7.71 -1.19 13.05
N PHE A 96 6.63 -1.40 12.30
CA PHE A 96 5.31 -1.60 12.90
C PHE A 96 5.30 -2.83 13.80
N LYS A 97 5.82 -3.96 13.33
CA LYS A 97 5.86 -5.20 14.12
C LYS A 97 6.75 -5.08 15.34
N ALA A 98 7.83 -4.34 15.25
CA ALA A 98 8.74 -4.14 16.38
C ALA A 98 8.12 -3.30 17.50
N ASN A 99 7.10 -2.52 17.20
CA ASN A 99 6.43 -1.63 18.17
C ASN A 99 5.07 -2.16 18.64
N LEU A 100 4.78 -3.43 18.37
CA LEU A 100 3.55 -4.07 18.83
C LEU A 100 3.62 -4.48 20.30
#